data_6599501efcc6e0c23c4280ca46a8329e
#
_entry.id   6599501efcc6e0c23c4280ca46a8329e
#
_cell.length_a   1.000
_cell.length_b   1.000
_cell.length_c   1.000
_cell.angle_alpha   90.00
_cell.angle_beta   90.00
_cell.angle_gamma   90.00
#
_symmetry.space_group_name_H-M   'P 1'
#
loop_
_entity.id
_entity.type
_entity.pdbx_description
1 polymer ?
#
loop_
_entity_poly.entity_id
_entity_poly.type
_entity_poly.pdbx_seq_one_letter_code
_entity_poly.pdbx_strand_id
1 'polypeptide(L)'
;DKAEEALAEKRKLQKLLAVREAEDDEEREDLGRQKKRKESRTTGAVNELRAAVKFALGGKAALTDEERATVNIDGNAAILPEQFVNDIQVLRDGFPSLKNHCHIIKATSNHGKMPFAKIGGKKLKKYKSGTKLTGEAANTEDIQYLIENYGALVPIANDLQEDEAVNILQEVIKPDFAEAGVNTENDEIMQIVEGSAVDKSTGAKDWRDVKKIIDGVLPTLRGRVVVITNLSGSVYLKSQEDKNGRNLDLVKEVNGKEYFQGKELITLSDEDITASATGKMIFYVVNLYALVKFFERKGYTVSTDKSVFFESDELALKVQERFDCEKLDERADFKVEFTPA
;
A
#
# COMPACT_ATOMS: atom_id res chain seq x y z
N ASP A 1 39.56 -19.60 53.98
CA ASP A 1 39.70 -18.65 52.86
C ASP A 1 39.11 -19.15 51.52
N LYS A 2 39.64 -20.23 50.90
CA LYS A 2 39.10 -20.75 49.62
C LYS A 2 37.67 -21.29 49.72
N ALA A 3 37.26 -21.82 50.84
CA ALA A 3 35.91 -22.36 51.04
C ALA A 3 34.89 -21.22 51.25
N GLU A 4 35.28 -20.11 51.87
CA GLU A 4 34.44 -18.92 52.04
C GLU A 4 34.26 -18.14 50.73
N GLU A 5 35.31 -18.04 49.91
CA GLU A 5 35.20 -17.47 48.57
C GLU A 5 34.23 -18.27 47.64
N ALA A 6 34.37 -19.60 47.63
CA ALA A 6 33.46 -20.46 46.87
C ALA A 6 32.02 -20.39 47.37
N LEU A 7 31.78 -20.19 48.66
CA LEU A 7 30.44 -19.99 49.21
C LEU A 7 29.83 -18.62 48.85
N ALA A 8 30.66 -17.59 48.79
CA ALA A 8 30.25 -16.24 48.38
C ALA A 8 29.92 -16.23 46.87
N GLU A 9 30.70 -16.92 46.06
CA GLU A 9 30.46 -17.02 44.62
C GLU A 9 29.18 -17.80 44.30
N LYS A 10 28.94 -18.91 45.01
CA LYS A 10 27.71 -19.69 44.93
C LYS A 10 26.49 -18.86 45.30
N ARG A 11 26.56 -18.00 46.34
CA ARG A 11 25.46 -17.08 46.72
C ARG A 11 25.21 -16.00 45.68
N LYS A 12 26.26 -15.50 45.01
CA LYS A 12 26.11 -14.54 43.89
C LYS A 12 25.43 -15.18 42.69
N LEU A 13 25.83 -16.37 42.31
CA LEU A 13 25.23 -17.15 41.19
C LEU A 13 23.76 -17.48 41.47
N GLN A 14 23.42 -17.86 42.73
CA GLN A 14 22.02 -18.11 43.08
C GLN A 14 21.16 -16.86 43.02
N LYS A 15 21.69 -15.70 43.41
CA LYS A 15 20.95 -14.41 43.27
C LYS A 15 20.75 -14.04 41.80
N LEU A 16 21.74 -14.21 40.93
CA LEU A 16 21.65 -13.96 39.50
C LEU A 16 20.65 -14.89 38.82
N LEU A 17 20.59 -16.16 39.19
CA LEU A 17 19.61 -17.12 38.73
C LEU A 17 18.18 -16.72 39.13
N ALA A 18 17.98 -16.34 40.37
CA ALA A 18 16.66 -15.90 40.86
C ALA A 18 16.17 -14.60 40.18
N VAL A 19 17.07 -13.67 39.85
CA VAL A 19 16.72 -12.46 39.07
C VAL A 19 16.32 -12.83 37.66
N ARG A 20 17.06 -13.73 37.00
CA ARG A 20 16.77 -14.16 35.64
C ARG A 20 15.45 -14.95 35.52
N GLU A 21 15.17 -15.82 36.51
CA GLU A 21 13.89 -16.53 36.59
C GLU A 21 12.71 -15.55 36.79
N ALA A 22 12.89 -14.48 37.57
CA ALA A 22 11.87 -13.46 37.74
C ALA A 22 11.64 -12.62 36.47
N GLU A 23 12.70 -12.30 35.72
CA GLU A 23 12.61 -11.61 34.41
C GLU A 23 11.89 -12.49 33.36
N ASP A 24 12.22 -13.79 33.29
CA ASP A 24 11.58 -14.75 32.39
C ASP A 24 10.07 -14.93 32.72
N ASP A 25 9.70 -14.89 34.01
CA ASP A 25 8.30 -15.00 34.44
C ASP A 25 7.52 -13.71 34.14
N GLU A 26 8.12 -12.51 34.28
CA GLU A 26 7.50 -11.24 33.87
C GLU A 26 7.27 -11.18 32.34
N GLU A 27 8.25 -11.60 31.53
CA GLU A 27 8.09 -11.68 30.08
C GLU A 27 6.97 -12.65 29.66
N ARG A 28 6.85 -13.81 30.33
CA ARG A 28 5.77 -14.77 30.09
C ARG A 28 4.40 -14.22 30.47
N GLU A 29 4.28 -13.49 31.58
CA GLU A 29 3.04 -12.84 31.98
C GLU A 29 2.65 -11.73 31.00
N ASP A 30 3.59 -10.91 30.52
CA ASP A 30 3.31 -9.84 29.55
C ASP A 30 2.90 -10.40 28.19
N LEU A 31 3.53 -11.46 27.70
CA LEU A 31 3.12 -12.18 26.51
C LEU A 31 1.72 -12.80 26.66
N GLY A 32 1.40 -13.34 27.84
CA GLY A 32 0.07 -13.85 28.17
C GLY A 32 -0.99 -12.77 28.20
N ARG A 33 -0.67 -11.59 28.74
CA ARG A 33 -1.57 -10.42 28.76
C ARG A 33 -1.78 -9.85 27.35
N GLN A 34 -0.74 -9.79 26.52
CA GLN A 34 -0.86 -9.35 25.12
C GLN A 34 -1.70 -10.33 24.30
N LYS A 35 -1.52 -11.64 24.50
CA LYS A 35 -2.31 -12.66 23.81
C LYS A 35 -3.79 -12.59 24.20
N LYS A 36 -4.10 -12.46 25.49
CA LYS A 36 -5.49 -12.28 25.99
C LYS A 36 -6.12 -10.97 25.49
N ARG A 37 -5.34 -9.88 25.38
CA ARG A 37 -5.82 -8.62 24.80
C ARG A 37 -6.12 -8.73 23.31
N LYS A 38 -5.28 -9.46 22.55
CA LYS A 38 -5.56 -9.75 21.13
C LYS A 38 -6.81 -10.62 20.97
N GLU A 39 -6.91 -11.71 21.71
CA GLU A 39 -8.08 -12.60 21.68
C GLU A 39 -9.37 -11.87 22.06
N SER A 40 -9.35 -11.03 23.11
CA SER A 40 -10.51 -10.22 23.51
C SER A 40 -10.92 -9.20 22.44
N ARG A 41 -9.96 -8.55 21.77
CA ARG A 41 -10.23 -7.61 20.65
C ARG A 41 -10.80 -8.35 19.44
N THR A 42 -10.23 -9.50 19.09
CA THR A 42 -10.71 -10.31 17.97
C THR A 42 -12.13 -10.82 18.22
N THR A 43 -12.43 -11.30 19.43
CA THR A 43 -13.76 -11.76 19.81
C THR A 43 -14.78 -10.60 19.80
N GLY A 44 -14.38 -9.39 20.25
CA GLY A 44 -15.21 -8.19 20.20
C GLY A 44 -15.58 -7.81 18.76
N ALA A 45 -14.60 -7.78 17.87
CA ALA A 45 -14.81 -7.43 16.46
C ALA A 45 -15.65 -8.46 15.71
N VAL A 46 -15.50 -9.76 16.01
CA VAL A 46 -16.36 -10.82 15.44
C VAL A 46 -17.79 -10.64 15.91
N ASN A 47 -18.02 -10.28 17.19
CA ASN A 47 -19.35 -10.02 17.70
C ASN A 47 -20.01 -8.79 17.07
N GLU A 48 -19.25 -7.72 16.84
CA GLU A 48 -19.72 -6.52 16.15
C GLU A 48 -20.05 -6.79 14.68
N LEU A 49 -19.21 -7.55 13.98
CA LEU A 49 -19.46 -7.97 12.60
C LEU A 49 -20.71 -8.86 12.51
N ARG A 50 -20.83 -9.82 13.44
CA ARG A 50 -22.01 -10.69 13.55
C ARG A 50 -23.27 -9.87 13.79
N ALA A 51 -23.26 -8.89 14.67
CA ALA A 51 -24.37 -7.99 14.92
C ALA A 51 -24.72 -7.13 13.68
N ALA A 52 -23.72 -6.66 12.93
CA ALA A 52 -23.93 -5.95 11.66
C ALA A 52 -24.57 -6.85 10.59
N VAL A 53 -24.14 -8.11 10.47
CA VAL A 53 -24.74 -9.12 9.57
C VAL A 53 -26.16 -9.44 9.98
N LYS A 54 -26.44 -9.66 11.29
CA LYS A 54 -27.81 -9.86 11.80
C LYS A 54 -28.73 -8.68 11.47
N PHE A 55 -28.25 -7.46 11.66
CA PHE A 55 -29.01 -6.27 11.28
C PHE A 55 -29.30 -6.26 9.79
N ALA A 56 -28.30 -6.55 8.99
CA ALA A 56 -28.43 -6.61 7.55
C ALA A 56 -29.42 -7.69 7.09
N LEU A 57 -29.42 -8.89 7.68
CA LEU A 57 -30.29 -10.02 7.32
C LEU A 57 -31.72 -9.92 7.94
N GLY A 58 -31.90 -9.41 9.13
CA GLY A 58 -33.17 -9.42 9.88
C GLY A 58 -33.67 -8.03 10.32
N GLY A 59 -32.93 -6.97 10.06
CA GLY A 59 -33.26 -5.61 10.52
C GLY A 59 -33.12 -5.46 12.04
N LYS A 60 -33.64 -4.35 12.58
CA LYS A 60 -33.56 -4.02 14.02
C LYS A 60 -34.18 -5.08 14.95
N ALA A 61 -35.12 -5.88 14.44
CA ALA A 61 -35.83 -6.90 15.25
C ALA A 61 -34.97 -8.14 15.51
N ALA A 62 -33.96 -8.42 14.69
CA ALA A 62 -33.04 -9.55 14.82
C ALA A 62 -31.91 -9.32 15.84
N LEU A 63 -31.72 -8.10 16.31
CA LEU A 63 -30.67 -7.73 17.25
C LEU A 63 -31.11 -7.81 18.69
N THR A 64 -30.25 -8.31 19.57
CA THR A 64 -30.40 -8.15 21.03
C THR A 64 -30.14 -6.71 21.46
N ASP A 65 -30.53 -6.31 22.67
CA ASP A 65 -30.34 -4.95 23.16
C ASP A 65 -28.86 -4.58 23.31
N GLU A 66 -27.98 -5.55 23.59
CA GLU A 66 -26.53 -5.38 23.63
C GLU A 66 -25.94 -5.18 22.24
N GLU A 67 -26.38 -5.96 21.25
CA GLU A 67 -25.98 -5.86 19.86
C GLU A 67 -26.41 -4.53 19.20
N ARG A 68 -27.60 -4.01 19.60
CA ARG A 68 -28.08 -2.68 19.13
C ARG A 68 -27.20 -1.53 19.57
N ALA A 69 -26.52 -1.66 20.70
CA ALA A 69 -25.63 -0.64 21.20
C ALA A 69 -24.27 -0.61 20.44
N THR A 70 -23.91 -1.72 19.78
CA THR A 70 -22.61 -1.87 19.08
C THR A 70 -22.72 -1.58 17.58
N VAL A 71 -23.91 -1.70 16.97
CA VAL A 71 -24.08 -1.47 15.52
C VAL A 71 -24.30 0.00 15.22
N ASN A 72 -23.41 0.57 14.40
CA ASN A 72 -23.59 1.92 13.88
C ASN A 72 -24.49 1.88 12.64
N ILE A 73 -25.68 2.49 12.73
CA ILE A 73 -26.70 2.46 11.68
C ILE A 73 -26.83 3.83 11.04
N ASP A 74 -26.63 3.91 9.73
CA ASP A 74 -26.91 5.09 8.93
C ASP A 74 -28.11 4.84 8.02
N GLY A 75 -29.28 5.29 8.46
CA GLY A 75 -30.54 5.03 7.78
C GLY A 75 -30.99 3.56 7.88
N ASN A 76 -31.03 2.86 6.72
CA ASN A 76 -31.35 1.43 6.62
C ASN A 76 -30.11 0.55 6.37
N ALA A 77 -28.92 1.16 6.33
CA ALA A 77 -27.65 0.48 6.09
C ALA A 77 -26.88 0.29 7.40
N ALA A 78 -26.24 -0.86 7.59
CA ALA A 78 -25.28 -1.08 8.67
C ALA A 78 -23.88 -0.72 8.16
N ILE A 79 -23.17 0.11 8.94
CA ILE A 79 -21.75 0.38 8.70
C ILE A 79 -20.96 -0.72 9.38
N LEU A 80 -20.10 -1.40 8.62
CA LEU A 80 -19.26 -2.46 9.16
C LEU A 80 -18.24 -1.92 10.17
N PRO A 81 -17.84 -2.73 11.16
CA PRO A 81 -16.91 -2.32 12.20
C PRO A 81 -15.60 -1.78 11.63
N GLU A 82 -15.03 -0.77 12.30
CA GLU A 82 -13.72 -0.19 11.93
C GLU A 82 -12.60 -1.24 11.85
N GLN A 83 -12.70 -2.29 12.67
CA GLN A 83 -11.73 -3.38 12.64
C GLN A 83 -11.77 -4.16 11.32
N PHE A 84 -12.96 -4.39 10.76
CA PHE A 84 -13.10 -5.04 9.45
C PHE A 84 -12.42 -4.21 8.35
N VAL A 85 -12.58 -2.90 8.38
CA VAL A 85 -11.93 -1.98 7.44
C VAL A 85 -10.41 -1.97 7.65
N ASN A 86 -9.95 -1.97 8.92
CA ASN A 86 -8.52 -2.03 9.24
C ASN A 86 -7.89 -3.34 8.80
N ASP A 87 -8.58 -4.48 8.93
CA ASP A 87 -8.09 -5.77 8.45
C ASP A 87 -7.93 -5.78 6.93
N ILE A 88 -8.85 -5.16 6.19
CA ILE A 88 -8.71 -4.97 4.73
C ILE A 88 -7.47 -4.13 4.41
N GLN A 89 -7.23 -3.05 5.15
CA GLN A 89 -6.03 -2.22 4.94
C GLN A 89 -4.73 -2.99 5.19
N VAL A 90 -4.70 -3.86 6.21
CA VAL A 90 -3.55 -4.74 6.48
C VAL A 90 -3.33 -5.74 5.34
N LEU A 91 -4.40 -6.29 4.77
CA LEU A 91 -4.31 -7.18 3.61
C LEU A 91 -3.80 -6.42 2.36
N ARG A 92 -4.22 -5.18 2.16
CA ARG A 92 -3.72 -4.31 1.07
C ARG A 92 -2.20 -4.13 1.11
N ASP A 93 -1.61 -4.05 2.29
CA ASP A 93 -0.15 -3.93 2.45
C ASP A 93 0.61 -5.18 1.95
N GLY A 94 -0.05 -6.30 1.77
CA GLY A 94 0.50 -7.52 1.17
C GLY A 94 0.58 -7.51 -0.36
N PHE A 95 -0.15 -6.61 -1.03
CA PHE A 95 -0.15 -6.47 -2.48
C PHE A 95 0.87 -5.40 -2.95
N PRO A 96 1.44 -5.53 -4.16
CA PRO A 96 2.35 -4.53 -4.70
C PRO A 96 1.61 -3.21 -4.94
N SER A 97 1.80 -2.22 -4.06
CA SER A 97 1.14 -0.92 -4.11
C SER A 97 2.09 0.19 -4.54
N LEU A 98 1.72 0.90 -5.61
CA LEU A 98 2.44 2.08 -6.09
C LEU A 98 2.14 3.33 -5.24
N LYS A 99 0.98 3.39 -4.60
CA LYS A 99 0.53 4.51 -3.75
C LYS A 99 1.56 4.90 -2.68
N ASN A 100 2.21 3.91 -2.05
CA ASN A 100 3.20 4.14 -1.00
C ASN A 100 4.45 4.92 -1.48
N HIS A 101 4.68 4.94 -2.79
CA HIS A 101 5.78 5.68 -3.42
C HIS A 101 5.36 7.06 -3.93
N CYS A 102 4.07 7.36 -3.94
CA CYS A 102 3.50 8.65 -4.38
C CYS A 102 3.53 9.70 -3.27
N HIS A 103 3.20 10.95 -3.63
CA HIS A 103 2.99 12.02 -2.67
C HIS A 103 1.51 12.10 -2.29
N ILE A 104 1.15 11.48 -1.17
CA ILE A 104 -0.23 11.41 -0.67
C ILE A 104 -0.62 12.74 0.00
N ILE A 105 -1.77 13.30 -0.39
CA ILE A 105 -2.31 14.56 0.09
C ILE A 105 -3.76 14.35 0.50
N LYS A 106 -4.07 14.62 1.77
CA LYS A 106 -5.45 14.54 2.27
C LYS A 106 -6.26 15.76 1.81
N ALA A 107 -7.23 15.53 0.93
CA ALA A 107 -8.11 16.58 0.42
C ALA A 107 -9.34 16.75 1.32
N THR A 108 -9.69 18.02 1.64
CA THR A 108 -10.88 18.37 2.44
C THR A 108 -12.12 18.63 1.59
N SER A 109 -11.93 18.97 0.30
CA SER A 109 -13.00 19.23 -0.66
C SER A 109 -12.95 18.25 -1.84
N ASN A 110 -14.06 18.12 -2.58
CA ASN A 110 -14.11 17.26 -3.77
C ASN A 110 -13.32 17.81 -4.95
N HIS A 111 -13.09 19.10 -4.99
CA HIS A 111 -12.32 19.76 -6.05
C HIS A 111 -11.51 20.91 -5.46
N GLY A 112 -10.43 21.25 -6.12
CA GLY A 112 -9.61 22.38 -5.70
C GLY A 112 -8.41 22.61 -6.61
N LYS A 113 -7.65 23.64 -6.27
CA LYS A 113 -6.36 23.95 -6.86
C LYS A 113 -5.31 23.99 -5.78
N MET A 114 -4.18 23.38 -6.02
CA MET A 114 -3.08 23.38 -5.09
C MET A 114 -1.78 23.74 -5.80
N PRO A 115 -1.05 24.78 -5.35
CA PRO A 115 0.22 25.17 -5.95
C PRO A 115 1.32 24.22 -5.47
N PHE A 116 2.10 23.68 -6.40
CA PHE A 116 3.28 22.87 -6.13
C PHE A 116 4.52 23.48 -6.76
N ALA A 117 5.66 23.33 -6.10
CA ALA A 117 6.94 23.74 -6.63
C ALA A 117 7.71 22.52 -7.16
N LYS A 118 8.16 22.57 -8.43
CA LYS A 118 9.08 21.56 -8.99
C LYS A 118 10.44 21.63 -8.29
N ILE A 119 10.94 20.47 -7.88
CA ILE A 119 12.24 20.36 -7.19
C ILE A 119 13.38 20.55 -8.18
N GLY A 120 14.37 21.38 -7.83
CA GLY A 120 15.65 21.53 -8.53
C GLY A 120 15.82 22.84 -9.28
N GLY A 121 17.07 23.18 -9.53
CA GLY A 121 17.49 24.35 -10.34
C GLY A 121 17.65 25.67 -9.59
N LYS A 122 17.14 25.82 -8.38
CA LYS A 122 17.26 27.06 -7.61
C LYS A 122 18.64 27.16 -6.92
N LYS A 123 19.29 28.31 -7.04
CA LYS A 123 20.55 28.63 -6.36
C LYS A 123 20.41 29.91 -5.55
N LEU A 124 20.99 29.94 -4.37
CA LEU A 124 21.08 31.17 -3.58
C LEU A 124 22.08 32.10 -4.26
N LYS A 125 21.71 33.40 -4.41
CA LYS A 125 22.58 34.44 -4.96
C LYS A 125 23.44 35.04 -3.85
N LYS A 126 24.74 35.21 -4.12
CA LYS A 126 25.65 35.92 -3.22
C LYS A 126 25.28 37.42 -3.26
N TYR A 127 25.00 38.00 -2.10
CA TYR A 127 24.78 39.45 -2.00
C TYR A 127 25.69 40.09 -0.95
N LYS A 128 25.93 41.38 -1.06
CA LYS A 128 26.64 42.16 -0.06
C LYS A 128 25.66 42.86 0.86
N SER A 129 25.98 43.00 2.14
CA SER A 129 25.17 43.75 3.09
C SER A 129 24.93 45.16 2.56
N GLY A 130 23.68 45.63 2.58
CA GLY A 130 23.27 46.92 2.03
C GLY A 130 22.82 46.90 0.56
N THR A 131 22.96 45.78 -0.20
CA THR A 131 22.41 45.64 -1.54
C THR A 131 21.03 44.97 -1.52
N LYS A 132 20.09 45.49 -2.33
CA LYS A 132 18.73 44.94 -2.44
C LYS A 132 18.78 43.56 -3.09
N LEU A 133 18.28 42.54 -2.41
CA LEU A 133 18.05 41.21 -2.98
C LEU A 133 16.88 41.27 -3.97
N THR A 134 17.12 40.97 -5.24
CA THR A 134 16.07 40.76 -6.21
C THR A 134 15.44 39.39 -5.99
N GLY A 135 14.16 39.34 -5.60
CA GLY A 135 13.41 38.09 -5.46
C GLY A 135 13.18 37.46 -6.83
N GLU A 136 13.40 36.16 -6.92
CA GLU A 136 12.91 35.36 -8.04
C GLU A 136 11.60 34.71 -7.65
N ALA A 137 10.60 34.78 -8.52
CA ALA A 137 9.32 34.11 -8.31
C ALA A 137 9.55 32.60 -8.13
N ALA A 138 8.81 31.98 -7.22
CA ALA A 138 8.80 30.56 -7.10
C ALA A 138 8.22 29.95 -8.39
N ASN A 139 8.93 28.96 -8.98
CA ASN A 139 8.38 28.21 -10.10
C ASN A 139 7.33 27.25 -9.56
N THR A 140 6.11 27.74 -9.40
CA THR A 140 4.97 26.97 -8.91
C THR A 140 4.05 26.64 -10.07
N GLU A 141 3.56 25.44 -10.07
CA GLU A 141 2.55 24.93 -11.00
C GLU A 141 1.29 24.63 -10.20
N ASP A 142 0.15 25.09 -10.68
CA ASP A 142 -1.14 24.86 -10.03
C ASP A 142 -1.73 23.55 -10.56
N ILE A 143 -1.88 22.57 -9.67
CA ILE A 143 -2.57 21.33 -9.96
C ILE A 143 -4.03 21.47 -9.56
N GLN A 144 -4.92 21.14 -10.48
CA GLN A 144 -6.36 21.03 -10.22
C GLN A 144 -6.66 19.56 -9.96
N TYR A 145 -7.40 19.29 -8.90
CA TYR A 145 -7.86 17.93 -8.59
C TYR A 145 -9.37 17.87 -8.52
N LEU A 146 -9.93 16.73 -8.92
CA LEU A 146 -11.36 16.42 -8.89
C LEU A 146 -11.53 15.00 -8.33
N ILE A 147 -11.86 14.91 -7.03
CA ILE A 147 -12.01 13.63 -6.36
C ILE A 147 -13.12 12.80 -6.98
N GLU A 148 -12.80 11.64 -7.49
CA GLU A 148 -13.72 10.67 -8.04
C GLU A 148 -14.11 9.63 -6.99
N ASN A 149 -15.20 8.88 -7.27
CA ASN A 149 -15.68 7.82 -6.40
C ASN A 149 -15.43 6.48 -7.09
N TYR A 150 -14.64 5.64 -6.46
CA TYR A 150 -14.43 4.26 -6.86
C TYR A 150 -15.21 3.35 -5.92
N GLY A 151 -15.80 2.28 -6.44
CA GLY A 151 -16.55 1.36 -5.58
C GLY A 151 -16.92 0.07 -6.29
N ALA A 152 -17.02 -0.98 -5.48
CA ALA A 152 -17.51 -2.28 -5.88
C ALA A 152 -18.76 -2.66 -5.09
N LEU A 153 -19.64 -3.46 -5.70
CA LEU A 153 -20.86 -3.95 -5.11
C LEU A 153 -20.87 -5.47 -5.26
N VAL A 154 -20.99 -6.18 -4.14
CA VAL A 154 -21.04 -7.64 -4.10
C VAL A 154 -22.37 -8.09 -3.51
N PRO A 155 -23.17 -8.93 -4.21
CA PRO A 155 -24.37 -9.54 -3.66
C PRO A 155 -24.03 -10.70 -2.73
N ILE A 156 -24.75 -10.82 -1.61
CA ILE A 156 -24.69 -11.93 -0.67
C ILE A 156 -26.11 -12.47 -0.50
N ALA A 157 -26.31 -13.77 -0.73
CA ALA A 157 -27.62 -14.40 -0.59
C ALA A 157 -28.14 -14.33 0.85
N ASN A 158 -29.41 -13.95 1.01
CA ASN A 158 -30.05 -13.81 2.32
C ASN A 158 -30.40 -15.16 2.99
N ASP A 159 -30.38 -16.26 2.24
CA ASP A 159 -30.67 -17.62 2.75
C ASP A 159 -29.46 -18.25 3.48
N LEU A 160 -28.29 -17.60 3.45
CA LEU A 160 -27.11 -18.02 4.19
C LEU A 160 -27.35 -17.90 5.71
N GLN A 161 -26.89 -18.90 6.43
CA GLN A 161 -26.87 -18.82 7.90
C GLN A 161 -25.88 -17.72 8.34
N GLU A 162 -26.17 -17.10 9.49
CA GLU A 162 -25.37 -15.98 10.04
C GLU A 162 -23.86 -16.30 10.09
N ASP A 163 -23.50 -17.51 10.54
CA ASP A 163 -22.11 -17.93 10.67
C ASP A 163 -21.43 -18.11 9.30
N GLU A 164 -22.16 -18.61 8.29
CA GLU A 164 -21.65 -18.75 6.91
C GLU A 164 -21.43 -17.38 6.26
N ALA A 165 -22.37 -16.45 6.44
CA ALA A 165 -22.25 -15.10 5.94
C ALA A 165 -21.03 -14.37 6.54
N VAL A 166 -20.76 -14.54 7.85
CA VAL A 166 -19.58 -13.97 8.51
C VAL A 166 -18.30 -14.58 7.96
N ASN A 167 -18.25 -15.89 7.73
CA ASN A 167 -17.08 -16.57 7.18
C ASN A 167 -16.79 -16.11 5.73
N ILE A 168 -17.82 -16.01 4.89
CA ILE A 168 -17.68 -15.51 3.52
C ILE A 168 -17.14 -14.07 3.51
N LEU A 169 -17.67 -13.21 4.38
CA LEU A 169 -17.17 -11.85 4.52
C LEU A 169 -15.69 -11.78 4.93
N GLN A 170 -15.25 -12.66 5.82
CA GLN A 170 -13.89 -12.64 6.34
C GLN A 170 -12.87 -13.31 5.42
N GLU A 171 -13.22 -14.47 4.86
CA GLU A 171 -12.28 -15.33 4.14
C GLU A 171 -12.23 -15.04 2.64
N VAL A 172 -13.35 -14.59 2.06
CA VAL A 172 -13.47 -14.41 0.61
C VAL A 172 -13.51 -12.92 0.25
N ILE A 173 -14.43 -12.17 0.85
CA ILE A 173 -14.73 -10.80 0.40
C ILE A 173 -13.66 -9.78 0.85
N LYS A 174 -13.07 -9.96 2.05
CA LYS A 174 -11.98 -9.08 2.49
C LYS A 174 -10.76 -9.08 1.58
N PRO A 175 -10.20 -10.26 1.21
CA PRO A 175 -9.05 -10.31 0.29
C PRO A 175 -9.38 -9.75 -1.08
N ASP A 176 -10.56 -10.10 -1.63
CA ASP A 176 -11.03 -9.62 -2.92
C ASP A 176 -11.13 -8.09 -2.97
N PHE A 177 -11.72 -7.48 -1.95
CA PHE A 177 -11.79 -6.03 -1.86
C PHE A 177 -10.43 -5.36 -1.63
N ALA A 178 -9.53 -6.00 -0.88
CA ALA A 178 -8.18 -5.50 -0.69
C ALA A 178 -7.41 -5.46 -2.01
N GLU A 179 -7.49 -6.53 -2.78
CA GLU A 179 -6.88 -6.65 -4.11
C GLU A 179 -7.47 -5.65 -5.10
N ALA A 180 -8.81 -5.62 -5.23
CA ALA A 180 -9.49 -4.69 -6.13
C ALA A 180 -9.15 -3.22 -5.84
N GLY A 181 -9.06 -2.84 -4.56
CA GLY A 181 -8.67 -1.47 -4.19
C GLY A 181 -7.24 -1.13 -4.58
N VAL A 182 -6.28 -2.04 -4.37
CA VAL A 182 -4.88 -1.82 -4.77
C VAL A 182 -4.74 -1.77 -6.28
N ASN A 183 -5.41 -2.66 -7.00
CA ASN A 183 -5.36 -2.69 -8.47
C ASN A 183 -5.94 -1.39 -9.06
N THR A 184 -7.08 -0.90 -8.54
CA THR A 184 -7.65 0.39 -8.98
C THR A 184 -6.70 1.57 -8.74
N GLU A 185 -6.07 1.64 -7.56
CA GLU A 185 -5.08 2.68 -7.28
C GLU A 185 -3.85 2.57 -8.18
N ASN A 186 -3.37 1.35 -8.44
CA ASN A 186 -2.24 1.11 -9.33
C ASN A 186 -2.56 1.49 -10.77
N ASP A 187 -3.76 1.17 -11.27
CA ASP A 187 -4.19 1.51 -12.63
C ASP A 187 -4.19 3.02 -12.87
N GLU A 188 -4.76 3.80 -11.94
CA GLU A 188 -4.78 5.26 -12.05
C GLU A 188 -3.37 5.85 -12.01
N ILE A 189 -2.49 5.32 -11.17
CA ILE A 189 -1.09 5.74 -11.13
C ILE A 189 -0.36 5.36 -12.41
N MET A 190 -0.57 4.14 -12.92
CA MET A 190 0.08 3.66 -14.15
C MET A 190 -0.39 4.41 -15.38
N GLN A 191 -1.65 4.82 -15.48
CA GLN A 191 -2.13 5.68 -16.56
C GLN A 191 -1.34 6.99 -16.64
N ILE A 192 -1.00 7.60 -15.49
CA ILE A 192 -0.17 8.80 -15.45
C ILE A 192 1.26 8.48 -15.88
N VAL A 193 1.86 7.41 -15.36
CA VAL A 193 3.22 6.97 -15.71
C VAL A 193 3.32 6.68 -17.20
N GLU A 194 2.42 5.90 -17.76
CA GLU A 194 2.42 5.56 -19.19
C GLU A 194 2.19 6.78 -20.09
N GLY A 195 1.31 7.69 -19.66
CA GLY A 195 0.99 8.90 -20.41
C GLY A 195 2.07 9.97 -20.38
N SER A 196 3.00 9.94 -19.40
CA SER A 196 4.07 10.93 -19.24
C SER A 196 5.46 10.40 -19.52
N ALA A 197 5.65 9.08 -19.61
CA ALA A 197 6.95 8.46 -19.75
C ALA A 197 7.65 8.82 -21.05
N VAL A 198 8.90 9.28 -20.94
CA VAL A 198 9.77 9.50 -22.11
C VAL A 198 10.29 8.15 -22.59
N ASP A 199 9.94 7.77 -23.82
CA ASP A 199 10.37 6.52 -24.43
C ASP A 199 11.89 6.52 -24.73
N LYS A 200 12.60 5.57 -24.14
CA LYS A 200 14.03 5.30 -24.32
C LYS A 200 14.31 3.90 -24.90
N SER A 201 13.30 3.31 -25.53
CA SER A 201 13.39 1.96 -26.13
C SER A 201 14.32 1.90 -27.35
N THR A 202 14.54 3.04 -28.03
CA THR A 202 15.38 3.08 -29.24
C THR A 202 16.81 2.66 -28.93
N GLY A 203 17.22 1.51 -29.48
CA GLY A 203 18.57 0.97 -29.29
C GLY A 203 18.78 0.18 -27.99
N ALA A 204 17.77 0.07 -27.14
CA ALA A 204 17.82 -0.78 -25.97
C ALA A 204 17.80 -2.25 -26.35
N LYS A 205 18.61 -3.09 -25.70
CA LYS A 205 18.78 -4.51 -26.00
C LYS A 205 18.80 -5.40 -24.76
N ASP A 206 19.25 -4.85 -23.64
CA ASP A 206 19.44 -5.62 -22.43
C ASP A 206 19.24 -4.78 -21.15
N TRP A 207 19.34 -5.43 -20.00
CA TRP A 207 19.21 -4.81 -18.69
C TRP A 207 20.20 -3.67 -18.43
N ARG A 208 21.35 -3.63 -19.15
CA ARG A 208 22.37 -2.57 -19.00
C ARG A 208 21.87 -1.23 -19.49
N ASP A 209 20.96 -1.25 -20.45
CA ASP A 209 20.34 -0.02 -20.95
C ASP A 209 19.35 0.55 -19.92
N VAL A 210 18.60 -0.30 -19.22
CA VAL A 210 17.78 0.12 -18.06
C VAL A 210 18.68 0.75 -16.98
N LYS A 211 19.82 0.11 -16.66
CA LYS A 211 20.79 0.68 -15.71
C LYS A 211 21.31 2.04 -16.15
N LYS A 212 21.67 2.24 -17.42
CA LYS A 212 22.11 3.54 -17.93
C LYS A 212 21.07 4.64 -17.72
N ILE A 213 19.79 4.31 -17.85
CA ILE A 213 18.71 5.25 -17.61
C ILE A 213 18.61 5.59 -16.14
N ILE A 214 18.67 4.60 -15.23
CA ILE A 214 18.69 4.83 -13.78
C ILE A 214 19.86 5.77 -13.42
N ASP A 215 21.03 5.55 -13.97
CA ASP A 215 22.22 6.36 -13.72
C ASP A 215 22.11 7.76 -14.36
N GLY A 216 21.35 7.90 -15.43
CA GLY A 216 21.08 9.15 -16.14
C GLY A 216 20.03 10.06 -15.53
N VAL A 217 19.25 9.58 -14.53
CA VAL A 217 18.25 10.41 -13.83
C VAL A 217 18.91 11.59 -13.13
N LEU A 218 18.25 12.75 -13.16
CA LEU A 218 18.71 13.96 -12.47
C LEU A 218 19.05 13.66 -11.00
N PRO A 219 20.23 14.10 -10.50
CA PRO A 219 20.67 13.80 -9.14
C PRO A 219 19.66 14.19 -8.05
N THR A 220 18.92 15.28 -8.25
CA THR A 220 17.89 15.76 -7.32
C THR A 220 16.67 14.84 -7.22
N LEU A 221 16.36 14.08 -8.26
CA LEU A 221 15.22 13.18 -8.35
C LEU A 221 15.59 11.71 -8.16
N ARG A 222 16.89 11.37 -8.30
CA ARG A 222 17.41 9.99 -8.26
C ARG A 222 17.14 9.27 -6.94
N GLY A 223 17.02 9.99 -5.83
CA GLY A 223 16.91 9.39 -4.48
C GLY A 223 15.69 8.49 -4.32
N ARG A 224 14.55 8.87 -4.91
CA ARG A 224 13.25 8.18 -4.80
C ARG A 224 12.79 7.54 -6.11
N VAL A 225 13.73 7.20 -6.98
CA VAL A 225 13.43 6.45 -8.21
C VAL A 225 13.13 5.01 -7.85
N VAL A 226 12.06 4.48 -8.42
CA VAL A 226 11.68 3.06 -8.42
C VAL A 226 11.72 2.53 -9.85
N VAL A 227 11.86 1.23 -9.98
CA VAL A 227 11.77 0.54 -11.27
C VAL A 227 10.50 -0.29 -11.25
N ILE A 228 9.59 -0.05 -12.18
CA ILE A 228 8.35 -0.80 -12.30
C ILE A 228 8.47 -1.70 -13.53
N THR A 229 8.07 -2.94 -13.41
CA THR A 229 8.10 -3.91 -14.51
C THR A 229 6.95 -4.90 -14.37
N ASN A 230 6.66 -5.61 -15.43
CA ASN A 230 5.73 -6.72 -15.42
C ASN A 230 6.41 -8.04 -14.99
N LEU A 231 5.63 -9.10 -14.80
CA LEU A 231 6.14 -10.42 -14.41
C LEU A 231 7.23 -10.92 -15.38
N SER A 232 7.00 -10.78 -16.69
CA SER A 232 7.94 -11.18 -17.73
C SER A 232 9.28 -10.46 -17.60
N GLY A 233 9.29 -9.15 -17.31
CA GLY A 233 10.50 -8.35 -17.09
C GLY A 233 11.25 -8.75 -15.81
N SER A 234 10.53 -9.05 -14.72
CA SER A 234 11.11 -9.53 -13.46
C SER A 234 11.81 -10.89 -13.66
N VAL A 235 11.13 -11.84 -14.31
CA VAL A 235 11.71 -13.15 -14.64
C VAL A 235 12.95 -13.01 -15.52
N TYR A 236 12.90 -12.13 -16.51
CA TYR A 236 14.07 -11.83 -17.34
C TYR A 236 15.27 -11.35 -16.52
N LEU A 237 15.09 -10.41 -15.60
CA LEU A 237 16.20 -9.92 -14.76
C LEU A 237 16.77 -11.00 -13.84
N LYS A 238 15.93 -11.88 -13.30
CA LYS A 238 16.32 -12.97 -12.40
C LYS A 238 17.03 -14.12 -13.12
N SER A 239 16.76 -14.31 -14.40
CA SER A 239 17.32 -15.39 -15.24
C SER A 239 18.63 -15.02 -15.95
N GLN A 240 19.20 -13.83 -15.72
CA GLN A 240 20.40 -13.41 -16.41
C GLN A 240 21.65 -14.14 -15.91
N GLU A 241 22.42 -14.68 -16.86
CA GLU A 241 23.65 -15.43 -16.60
C GLU A 241 24.86 -14.72 -17.21
N ASP A 242 26.04 -15.02 -16.67
CA ASP A 242 27.30 -14.64 -17.27
C ASP A 242 27.70 -15.64 -18.39
N LYS A 243 28.80 -15.37 -19.09
CA LYS A 243 29.31 -16.25 -20.16
C LYS A 243 29.68 -17.65 -19.69
N ASN A 244 29.76 -17.88 -18.38
CA ASN A 244 30.11 -19.16 -17.76
C ASN A 244 28.88 -19.89 -17.19
N GLY A 245 27.66 -19.41 -17.44
CA GLY A 245 26.42 -19.98 -16.93
C GLY A 245 26.18 -19.72 -15.44
N ARG A 246 26.79 -18.66 -14.86
CA ARG A 246 26.54 -18.26 -13.47
C ARG A 246 25.48 -17.17 -13.46
N ASN A 247 24.50 -17.30 -12.57
CA ASN A 247 23.51 -16.24 -12.36
C ASN A 247 24.18 -14.94 -11.93
N LEU A 248 23.80 -13.83 -12.55
CA LEU A 248 24.33 -12.51 -12.27
C LEU A 248 23.75 -11.85 -11.00
N ASP A 249 22.72 -12.46 -10.39
CA ASP A 249 22.04 -11.96 -9.19
C ASP A 249 21.74 -10.45 -9.27
N LEU A 250 21.15 -10.02 -10.40
CA LEU A 250 20.85 -8.62 -10.68
C LEU A 250 19.79 -8.05 -9.74
N VAL A 251 18.89 -8.88 -9.29
CA VAL A 251 17.82 -8.55 -8.35
C VAL A 251 18.21 -9.09 -6.97
N LYS A 252 18.23 -8.20 -5.98
CA LYS A 252 18.52 -8.54 -4.59
C LYS A 252 17.29 -8.34 -3.74
N GLU A 253 16.97 -9.30 -2.90
CA GLU A 253 15.89 -9.18 -1.93
C GLU A 253 16.45 -8.69 -0.58
N VAL A 254 15.85 -7.63 -0.03
CA VAL A 254 16.17 -7.09 1.29
C VAL A 254 14.87 -6.78 2.02
N ASN A 255 14.64 -7.38 3.17
CA ASN A 255 13.43 -7.18 3.99
C ASN A 255 12.11 -7.43 3.22
N GLY A 256 12.06 -8.45 2.37
CA GLY A 256 10.88 -8.79 1.56
C GLY A 256 10.62 -7.85 0.37
N LYS A 257 11.56 -6.95 0.06
CA LYS A 257 11.50 -6.07 -1.10
C LYS A 257 12.61 -6.40 -2.08
N GLU A 258 12.28 -6.34 -3.36
CA GLU A 258 13.22 -6.59 -4.45
C GLU A 258 13.92 -5.29 -4.86
N TYR A 259 15.20 -5.37 -5.15
CA TYR A 259 16.02 -4.23 -5.59
C TYR A 259 16.81 -4.57 -6.84
N PHE A 260 16.67 -3.73 -7.86
CA PHE A 260 17.48 -3.77 -9.05
C PHE A 260 18.43 -2.56 -9.09
N GLN A 261 19.74 -2.82 -9.11
CA GLN A 261 20.78 -1.77 -9.12
C GLN A 261 20.62 -0.72 -8.01
N GLY A 262 20.17 -1.15 -6.81
CA GLY A 262 19.99 -0.28 -5.64
C GLY A 262 18.71 0.57 -5.68
N LYS A 263 17.80 0.29 -6.62
CA LYS A 263 16.46 0.87 -6.69
C LYS A 263 15.43 -0.21 -6.43
N GLU A 264 14.35 0.13 -5.73
CA GLU A 264 13.26 -0.80 -5.48
C GLU A 264 12.65 -1.20 -6.80
N LEU A 265 12.48 -2.52 -6.99
CA LEU A 265 11.85 -3.12 -8.15
C LEU A 265 10.44 -3.52 -7.75
N ILE A 266 9.45 -2.96 -8.42
CA ILE A 266 8.04 -3.27 -8.21
C ILE A 266 7.57 -4.07 -9.42
N THR A 267 7.10 -5.29 -9.16
CA THR A 267 6.58 -6.18 -10.19
C THR A 267 5.07 -6.17 -10.14
N LEU A 268 4.43 -5.77 -11.24
CA LEU A 268 2.98 -5.83 -11.43
C LEU A 268 2.62 -7.00 -12.36
N SER A 269 1.33 -7.27 -12.55
CA SER A 269 0.89 -8.33 -13.46
C SER A 269 1.17 -7.96 -14.93
N ASP A 270 1.22 -8.95 -15.81
CA ASP A 270 1.35 -8.71 -17.25
C ASP A 270 0.05 -8.13 -17.85
N GLU A 271 -1.06 -8.16 -17.09
CA GLU A 271 -2.34 -7.54 -17.45
C GLU A 271 -2.31 -6.04 -17.17
N ASP A 272 -1.72 -5.62 -16.05
CA ASP A 272 -1.61 -4.21 -15.64
C ASP A 272 -0.58 -3.46 -16.49
N ILE A 273 0.52 -4.11 -16.86
CA ILE A 273 1.58 -3.53 -17.70
C ILE A 273 1.81 -4.41 -18.92
N THR A 274 1.25 -4.00 -20.05
CA THR A 274 1.37 -4.75 -21.29
C THR A 274 2.48 -4.18 -22.18
N ALA A 275 3.43 -5.03 -22.57
CA ALA A 275 4.45 -4.67 -23.56
C ALA A 275 3.83 -4.48 -24.94
N SER A 276 4.43 -3.61 -25.79
CA SER A 276 3.90 -3.29 -27.13
C SER A 276 3.84 -4.48 -28.09
N ALA A 277 4.58 -5.56 -27.80
CA ALA A 277 4.55 -6.82 -28.55
C ALA A 277 4.98 -7.99 -27.66
N THR A 278 4.49 -9.18 -27.98
CA THR A 278 4.86 -10.43 -27.31
C THR A 278 6.38 -10.66 -27.35
N GLY A 279 6.96 -11.03 -26.21
CA GLY A 279 8.39 -11.30 -26.07
C GLY A 279 9.25 -10.07 -25.82
N LYS A 280 8.67 -8.89 -25.71
CA LYS A 280 9.39 -7.69 -25.24
C LYS A 280 9.31 -7.57 -23.72
N MET A 281 10.40 -7.10 -23.15
CA MET A 281 10.50 -6.74 -21.74
C MET A 281 10.25 -5.25 -21.58
N ILE A 282 9.42 -4.85 -20.63
CA ILE A 282 9.05 -3.46 -20.37
C ILE A 282 9.47 -3.04 -18.97
N PHE A 283 10.07 -1.84 -18.89
CA PHE A 283 10.53 -1.24 -17.64
C PHE A 283 10.19 0.24 -17.62
N TYR A 284 9.66 0.70 -16.51
CA TYR A 284 9.50 2.11 -16.19
C TYR A 284 10.49 2.49 -15.10
N VAL A 285 11.27 3.53 -15.34
CA VAL A 285 12.22 4.11 -14.38
C VAL A 285 11.65 5.46 -13.96
N VAL A 286 11.01 5.51 -12.81
CA VAL A 286 10.18 6.66 -12.42
C VAL A 286 10.39 7.09 -10.98
N ASN A 287 10.28 8.40 -10.72
CA ASN A 287 10.15 8.96 -9.38
C ASN A 287 8.69 9.29 -9.11
N LEU A 288 7.92 8.33 -8.61
CA LEU A 288 6.49 8.46 -8.34
C LEU A 288 6.17 9.62 -7.38
N TYR A 289 7.01 9.88 -6.39
CA TYR A 289 6.79 10.98 -5.43
C TYR A 289 6.81 12.37 -6.10
N ALA A 290 7.68 12.54 -7.11
CA ALA A 290 7.75 13.78 -7.87
C ALA A 290 6.64 13.86 -8.92
N LEU A 291 6.39 12.75 -9.63
CA LEU A 291 5.46 12.65 -10.73
C LEU A 291 4.00 12.74 -10.27
N VAL A 292 3.59 11.85 -9.35
CA VAL A 292 2.19 11.64 -8.99
C VAL A 292 1.83 12.33 -7.69
N LYS A 293 0.77 13.13 -7.70
CA LYS A 293 0.11 13.69 -6.53
C LYS A 293 -1.19 12.94 -6.29
N PHE A 294 -1.20 12.13 -5.25
CA PHE A 294 -2.34 11.30 -4.86
C PHE A 294 -3.22 12.07 -3.87
N PHE A 295 -4.38 12.54 -4.31
CA PHE A 295 -5.34 13.26 -3.48
C PHE A 295 -6.35 12.28 -2.91
N GLU A 296 -6.28 12.02 -1.61
CA GLU A 296 -7.18 11.16 -0.89
C GLU A 296 -8.16 11.99 -0.06
N ARG A 297 -9.46 11.77 -0.23
CA ARG A 297 -10.48 12.48 0.57
C ARG A 297 -11.06 11.62 1.66
N LYS A 298 -11.46 10.42 1.34
CA LYS A 298 -12.03 9.47 2.27
C LYS A 298 -11.45 8.10 1.96
N GLY A 299 -10.82 7.52 2.94
CA GLY A 299 -10.31 6.18 2.83
C GLY A 299 -11.43 5.16 2.65
N TYR A 300 -11.06 3.93 2.64
CA TYR A 300 -11.92 2.78 2.41
C TYR A 300 -13.12 2.75 3.33
N THR A 301 -14.32 2.66 2.77
CA THR A 301 -15.57 2.50 3.53
C THR A 301 -16.38 1.34 3.00
N VAL A 302 -16.91 0.52 3.92
CA VAL A 302 -17.72 -0.62 3.59
C VAL A 302 -19.09 -0.45 4.24
N SER A 303 -20.15 -0.66 3.47
CA SER A 303 -21.54 -0.55 3.92
C SER A 303 -22.41 -1.64 3.33
N THR A 304 -23.49 -2.00 4.02
CA THR A 304 -24.46 -3.01 3.57
C THR A 304 -25.83 -2.40 3.37
N ASP A 305 -26.57 -2.86 2.34
CA ASP A 305 -27.93 -2.43 2.06
C ASP A 305 -28.77 -3.60 1.50
N LYS A 306 -30.03 -3.74 1.93
CA LYS A 306 -30.99 -4.75 1.43
C LYS A 306 -31.83 -4.29 0.27
N SER A 307 -31.96 -2.97 0.10
CA SER A 307 -32.90 -2.42 -0.87
C SER A 307 -32.44 -2.55 -2.31
N VAL A 308 -31.12 -2.72 -2.53
CA VAL A 308 -30.51 -2.73 -3.86
C VAL A 308 -30.88 -3.97 -4.67
N PHE A 309 -30.91 -5.14 -4.01
CA PHE A 309 -31.21 -6.45 -4.60
C PHE A 309 -32.50 -7.05 -4.06
N PHE A 310 -33.53 -6.22 -3.87
CA PHE A 310 -34.82 -6.66 -3.31
C PHE A 310 -35.50 -7.75 -4.16
N GLU A 311 -35.34 -7.70 -5.49
CA GLU A 311 -35.96 -8.69 -6.43
C GLU A 311 -35.27 -10.05 -6.39
N SER A 312 -34.00 -10.11 -6.06
CA SER A 312 -33.19 -11.36 -5.97
C SER A 312 -33.04 -11.89 -4.56
N ASP A 313 -33.62 -11.21 -3.55
CA ASP A 313 -33.49 -11.54 -2.11
C ASP A 313 -32.03 -11.67 -1.67
N GLU A 314 -31.20 -10.67 -2.02
CA GLU A 314 -29.79 -10.61 -1.72
C GLU A 314 -29.44 -9.34 -0.93
N LEU A 315 -28.42 -9.45 -0.07
CA LEU A 315 -27.81 -8.33 0.63
C LEU A 315 -26.72 -7.71 -0.23
N ALA A 316 -26.79 -6.40 -0.46
CA ALA A 316 -25.73 -5.66 -1.12
C ALA A 316 -24.62 -5.30 -0.12
N LEU A 317 -23.39 -5.69 -0.42
CA LEU A 317 -22.18 -5.20 0.24
C LEU A 317 -21.48 -4.22 -0.70
N LYS A 318 -21.33 -2.97 -0.25
CA LYS A 318 -20.74 -1.89 -1.03
C LYS A 318 -19.44 -1.41 -0.41
N VAL A 319 -18.39 -1.39 -1.21
CA VAL A 319 -17.10 -0.78 -0.91
C VAL A 319 -16.98 0.53 -1.66
N GLN A 320 -16.44 1.55 -1.02
CA GLN A 320 -16.16 2.85 -1.64
C GLN A 320 -14.84 3.42 -1.18
N GLU A 321 -14.13 4.02 -2.13
CA GLU A 321 -12.95 4.84 -1.92
C GLU A 321 -13.06 6.13 -2.74
N ARG A 322 -12.41 7.22 -2.27
CA ARG A 322 -12.47 8.53 -2.92
C ARG A 322 -11.09 9.12 -3.04
N PHE A 323 -10.57 9.14 -4.23
CA PHE A 323 -9.27 9.71 -4.52
C PHE A 323 -9.20 10.29 -5.93
N ASP A 324 -8.10 10.93 -6.22
CA ASP A 324 -7.74 11.45 -7.54
C ASP A 324 -6.23 11.46 -7.68
N CYS A 325 -5.73 11.19 -8.86
CA CYS A 325 -4.31 11.16 -9.18
C CYS A 325 -3.98 12.23 -10.21
N GLU A 326 -3.02 13.10 -9.90
CA GLU A 326 -2.62 14.19 -10.80
C GLU A 326 -1.11 14.22 -11.03
N LYS A 327 -0.75 14.56 -12.24
CA LYS A 327 0.65 14.65 -12.71
C LYS A 327 1.29 15.98 -12.30
N LEU A 328 2.57 15.94 -11.84
CA LEU A 328 3.35 17.16 -11.59
C LEU A 328 4.67 17.20 -12.35
N ASP A 329 5.63 16.32 -12.05
CA ASP A 329 7.02 16.42 -12.52
C ASP A 329 7.44 15.16 -13.29
N GLU A 330 7.40 15.24 -14.61
CA GLU A 330 7.69 14.15 -15.54
C GLU A 330 9.20 13.98 -15.88
N ARG A 331 10.08 14.83 -15.31
CA ARG A 331 11.53 14.82 -15.66
C ARG A 331 12.29 13.56 -15.26
N ALA A 332 11.71 12.72 -14.42
CA ALA A 332 12.27 11.45 -14.01
C ALA A 332 11.28 10.31 -14.24
N ASP A 333 10.69 10.30 -15.43
CA ASP A 333 9.78 9.27 -15.90
C ASP A 333 10.21 8.78 -17.28
N PHE A 334 10.68 7.52 -17.35
CA PHE A 334 11.25 6.93 -18.56
C PHE A 334 10.69 5.52 -18.78
N LYS A 335 10.25 5.26 -20.00
CA LYS A 335 9.87 3.92 -20.47
C LYS A 335 11.03 3.30 -21.26
N VAL A 336 11.28 2.04 -21.04
CA VAL A 336 12.23 1.22 -21.80
C VAL A 336 11.59 -0.09 -22.17
N GLU A 337 11.60 -0.39 -23.44
CA GLU A 337 11.06 -1.64 -23.97
C GLU A 337 12.03 -2.25 -24.97
N PHE A 338 12.38 -3.51 -24.83
CA PHE A 338 13.30 -4.19 -25.73
C PHE A 338 12.98 -5.68 -25.83
N THR A 339 13.41 -6.30 -26.93
CA THR A 339 13.43 -7.75 -27.09
C THR A 339 14.79 -8.25 -26.62
N PRO A 340 14.87 -9.19 -25.66
CA PRO A 340 16.13 -9.78 -25.23
C PRO A 340 16.89 -10.40 -26.40
N ALA A 341 18.21 -10.18 -26.44
CA ALA A 341 19.08 -10.71 -27.48
C ALA A 341 19.48 -12.16 -27.23
#